data_a2f939143722ec40d9a9a6606ebf9733
#
_entry.id   a2f939143722ec40d9a9a6606ebf9733
#
_cell.length_a   1.000
_cell.length_b   1.000
_cell.length_c   1.000
_cell.angle_alpha   90.00
_cell.angle_beta   90.00
_cell.angle_gamma   90.00
#
_symmetry.space_group_name_H-M   'P 1'
#
loop_
_entity.id
_entity.type
_entity.pdbx_description
1 polymer ?
#
loop_
_entity_poly.entity_id
_entity_poly.type
_entity_poly.pdbx_seq_one_letter_code
_entity_poly.pdbx_strand_id
1 'polypeptide(L)'
;MAIWPFKKKVDTLEKSGLMQGFTDWHSHILPGVDDGIPDMPTALQTLAEYERLGVKRVWLTPHIMEDFPNTTDALRQRFGELKEAYKGSIELNLAAENMLDSLFMERLEARDLLPIGKEGNHLLVETSYLNPPMEFDDMIDEIQKAGYYPVLAHPERYRYMNEADYKDLRRRGVLFQLNLLSVVGGYGETARGKAEWFLREGMVELAGSDVHRVSATLRKLAEAPKQKDTLERLLALASSPKID
;
A
#
# COMPACT_ATOMS: atom_id res chain seq x y z
N MET A 1 33.90 -18.05 -31.66
CA MET A 1 33.84 -17.35 -30.38
C MET A 1 32.38 -16.98 -30.11
N ALA A 2 31.74 -17.63 -29.15
CA ALA A 2 30.36 -17.31 -28.78
C ALA A 2 30.39 -16.03 -27.95
N ILE A 3 29.81 -14.94 -28.45
CA ILE A 3 29.60 -13.71 -27.70
C ILE A 3 28.48 -14.01 -26.71
N TRP A 4 28.89 -14.18 -25.42
CA TRP A 4 27.93 -14.30 -24.32
C TRP A 4 27.17 -12.96 -24.20
N PRO A 5 25.83 -12.91 -24.35
CA PRO A 5 25.12 -11.65 -24.20
C PRO A 5 25.24 -11.22 -22.75
N PHE A 6 25.93 -10.13 -22.48
CA PHE A 6 25.91 -9.49 -21.17
C PHE A 6 24.43 -9.21 -20.84
N LYS A 7 23.85 -9.95 -19.88
CA LYS A 7 22.53 -9.60 -19.34
C LYS A 7 22.62 -8.15 -18.82
N LYS A 8 21.88 -7.23 -19.44
CA LYS A 8 21.80 -5.86 -18.91
C LYS A 8 21.39 -5.94 -17.43
N LYS A 9 22.18 -5.33 -16.58
CA LYS A 9 21.92 -5.26 -15.13
C LYS A 9 20.59 -4.55 -14.94
N VAL A 10 19.70 -5.11 -14.12
CA VAL A 10 18.42 -4.46 -13.75
C VAL A 10 18.74 -3.31 -12.81
N ASP A 11 18.14 -2.16 -13.05
CA ASP A 11 18.30 -1.00 -12.17
C ASP A 11 17.65 -1.25 -10.81
N THR A 12 18.15 -0.57 -9.77
CA THR A 12 17.50 -0.56 -8.46
C THR A 12 16.18 0.21 -8.55
N LEU A 13 15.26 -0.02 -7.60
CA LEU A 13 14.00 0.71 -7.58
C LEU A 13 14.24 2.24 -7.54
N GLU A 14 15.20 2.70 -6.74
CA GLU A 14 15.57 4.12 -6.67
C GLU A 14 16.06 4.67 -8.01
N LYS A 15 16.99 3.96 -8.69
CA LYS A 15 17.60 4.41 -9.95
C LYS A 15 16.69 4.27 -11.16
N SER A 16 15.66 3.46 -11.07
CA SER A 16 14.73 3.22 -12.17
C SER A 16 13.83 4.41 -12.50
N GLY A 17 13.80 5.43 -11.63
CA GLY A 17 12.86 6.54 -11.73
C GLY A 17 11.46 6.23 -11.17
N LEU A 18 11.29 5.08 -10.51
CA LEU A 18 9.99 4.64 -9.94
C LEU A 18 9.34 5.70 -9.05
N MET A 19 10.14 6.38 -8.23
CA MET A 19 9.65 7.37 -7.28
C MET A 19 9.39 8.75 -7.90
N GLN A 20 9.80 8.98 -9.16
CA GLN A 20 9.59 10.25 -9.83
C GLN A 20 8.12 10.43 -10.25
N GLY A 21 7.44 11.39 -9.63
CA GLY A 21 6.02 11.62 -9.85
C GLY A 21 5.10 10.60 -9.16
N PHE A 22 5.66 9.70 -8.35
CA PHE A 22 4.93 8.60 -7.71
C PHE A 22 3.82 9.12 -6.77
N THR A 23 2.69 8.44 -6.80
CA THR A 23 1.66 8.49 -5.76
C THR A 23 1.81 7.27 -4.88
N ASP A 24 2.19 7.48 -3.62
CA ASP A 24 2.22 6.42 -2.62
C ASP A 24 0.81 6.19 -2.06
N TRP A 25 0.22 5.06 -2.42
CA TRP A 25 -1.16 4.74 -2.06
C TRP A 25 -1.32 4.07 -0.70
N HIS A 26 -0.22 3.76 -0.02
CA HIS A 26 -0.23 3.09 1.27
C HIS A 26 1.00 3.45 2.08
N SER A 27 0.81 4.17 3.19
CA SER A 27 1.91 4.59 4.06
C SER A 27 1.47 4.82 5.51
N HIS A 28 2.37 4.53 6.46
CA HIS A 28 2.18 4.77 7.90
C HIS A 28 3.02 5.97 8.37
N ILE A 29 2.94 7.08 7.60
CA ILE A 29 3.69 8.32 7.91
C ILE A 29 2.95 9.21 8.91
N LEU A 30 1.64 9.01 9.15
CA LEU A 30 0.91 9.78 10.14
C LEU A 30 1.50 9.53 11.54
N PRO A 31 2.10 10.55 12.21
CA PRO A 31 2.98 10.28 13.34
C PRO A 31 2.25 9.88 14.62
N GLY A 32 2.71 8.80 15.26
CA GLY A 32 2.33 8.41 16.61
C GLY A 32 0.90 7.89 16.78
N VAL A 33 0.32 7.33 15.71
CA VAL A 33 -1.05 6.79 15.74
C VAL A 33 -1.10 5.26 15.61
N ASP A 34 -0.04 4.64 15.10
CA ASP A 34 0.10 3.20 14.92
C ASP A 34 1.56 2.76 15.10
N ASP A 35 1.95 1.59 14.59
CA ASP A 35 3.32 1.06 14.63
C ASP A 35 4.24 1.63 13.53
N GLY A 36 3.76 2.60 12.76
CA GLY A 36 4.51 3.31 11.74
C GLY A 36 5.47 4.36 12.31
N ILE A 37 5.40 5.58 11.77
CA ILE A 37 6.29 6.68 12.17
C ILE A 37 5.91 7.22 13.56
N PRO A 38 6.86 7.24 14.53
CA PRO A 38 6.51 7.45 15.92
C PRO A 38 6.20 8.91 16.32
N ASP A 39 6.76 9.89 15.60
CA ASP A 39 6.67 11.29 16.00
C ASP A 39 6.72 12.27 14.82
N MET A 40 6.34 13.51 15.07
CA MET A 40 6.30 14.59 14.07
C MET A 40 7.66 14.86 13.42
N PRO A 41 8.78 14.98 14.15
CA PRO A 41 10.08 15.19 13.53
C PRO A 41 10.46 14.07 12.54
N THR A 42 10.19 12.82 12.89
CA THR A 42 10.46 11.66 12.02
C THR A 42 9.54 11.65 10.81
N ALA A 43 8.28 12.05 10.96
CA ALA A 43 7.34 12.16 9.84
C ALA A 43 7.81 13.23 8.83
N LEU A 44 8.20 14.41 9.31
CA LEU A 44 8.72 15.48 8.46
C LEU A 44 10.01 15.08 7.75
N GLN A 45 10.91 14.35 8.44
CA GLN A 45 12.13 13.81 7.82
C GLN A 45 11.79 12.76 6.75
N THR A 46 10.81 11.89 7.01
CA THR A 46 10.35 10.88 6.02
C THR A 46 9.79 11.56 4.78
N LEU A 47 8.97 12.59 4.93
CA LEU A 47 8.43 13.37 3.81
C LEU A 47 9.53 14.12 3.04
N ALA A 48 10.55 14.66 3.71
CA ALA A 48 11.69 15.28 3.05
C ALA A 48 12.48 14.28 2.19
N GLU A 49 12.68 13.05 2.68
CA GLU A 49 13.30 11.99 1.86
C GLU A 49 12.42 11.60 0.67
N TYR A 50 11.12 11.57 0.84
CA TYR A 50 10.16 11.31 -0.25
C TYR A 50 10.20 12.43 -1.31
N GLU A 51 10.30 13.70 -0.91
CA GLU A 51 10.52 14.81 -1.85
C GLU A 51 11.82 14.66 -2.63
N ARG A 52 12.92 14.32 -1.94
CA ARG A 52 14.22 14.05 -2.58
C ARG A 52 14.13 12.92 -3.62
N LEU A 53 13.31 11.91 -3.39
CA LEU A 53 13.04 10.83 -4.33
C LEU A 53 12.10 11.23 -5.48
N GLY A 54 11.39 12.35 -5.36
CA GLY A 54 10.47 12.85 -6.37
C GLY A 54 9.01 12.42 -6.22
N VAL A 55 8.63 11.88 -5.06
CA VAL A 55 7.23 11.54 -4.74
C VAL A 55 6.35 12.78 -4.82
N LYS A 56 5.17 12.68 -5.40
CA LYS A 56 4.24 13.81 -5.60
C LYS A 56 3.04 13.78 -4.68
N ARG A 57 2.55 12.61 -4.34
CA ARG A 57 1.37 12.42 -3.50
C ARG A 57 1.59 11.27 -2.53
N VAL A 58 1.06 11.42 -1.33
CA VAL A 58 1.07 10.36 -0.32
C VAL A 58 -0.32 10.24 0.29
N TRP A 59 -0.85 9.04 0.29
CA TRP A 59 -1.97 8.65 1.11
C TRP A 59 -1.44 8.10 2.44
N LEU A 60 -1.75 8.81 3.52
CA LEU A 60 -1.47 8.34 4.87
C LEU A 60 -2.61 7.41 5.27
N THR A 61 -2.29 6.17 5.47
CA THR A 61 -3.26 5.08 5.70
C THR A 61 -2.98 4.38 7.02
N PRO A 62 -3.00 5.09 8.17
CA PRO A 62 -2.75 4.46 9.45
C PRO A 62 -3.73 3.33 9.72
N HIS A 63 -3.29 2.35 10.51
CA HIS A 63 -4.13 1.25 10.95
C HIS A 63 -5.34 1.71 11.74
N ILE A 64 -6.48 1.07 11.47
CA ILE A 64 -7.64 1.03 12.36
C ILE A 64 -7.96 -0.44 12.62
N MET A 65 -7.66 -0.91 13.83
CA MET A 65 -7.77 -2.30 14.25
C MET A 65 -7.86 -2.37 15.79
N GLU A 66 -8.16 -3.56 16.33
CA GLU A 66 -8.25 -3.76 17.79
C GLU A 66 -6.99 -3.31 18.54
N ASP A 67 -5.79 -3.59 17.99
CA ASP A 67 -4.52 -3.20 18.60
C ASP A 67 -4.23 -1.69 18.46
N PHE A 68 -4.79 -1.04 17.45
CA PHE A 68 -4.73 0.41 17.21
C PHE A 68 -6.15 0.95 17.02
N PRO A 69 -6.93 1.13 18.11
CA PRO A 69 -8.35 1.51 18.04
C PRO A 69 -8.52 3.01 17.73
N ASN A 70 -7.91 3.44 16.62
CA ASN A 70 -8.00 4.81 16.16
C ASN A 70 -9.44 5.18 15.77
N THR A 71 -9.85 6.40 16.07
CA THR A 71 -11.10 6.97 15.56
C THR A 71 -10.80 7.87 14.36
N THR A 72 -11.74 8.00 13.43
CA THR A 72 -11.55 8.87 12.25
C THR A 72 -11.34 10.33 12.66
N ASP A 73 -11.98 10.78 13.73
CA ASP A 73 -11.82 12.17 14.25
C ASP A 73 -10.41 12.40 14.78
N ALA A 74 -9.87 11.47 15.58
CA ALA A 74 -8.50 11.57 16.09
C ALA A 74 -7.47 11.57 14.94
N LEU A 75 -7.67 10.71 13.93
CA LEU A 75 -6.80 10.66 12.76
C LEU A 75 -6.90 11.96 11.93
N ARG A 76 -8.10 12.53 11.75
CA ARG A 76 -8.28 13.83 11.06
C ARG A 76 -7.59 14.96 11.81
N GLN A 77 -7.69 14.99 13.14
CA GLN A 77 -7.00 15.98 13.97
C GLN A 77 -5.48 15.85 13.78
N ARG A 78 -4.95 14.63 13.93
CA ARG A 78 -3.49 14.38 13.78
C ARG A 78 -3.00 14.73 12.37
N PHE A 79 -3.79 14.43 11.36
CA PHE A 79 -3.51 14.82 9.97
C PHE A 79 -3.47 16.34 9.80
N GLY A 80 -4.38 17.09 10.45
CA GLY A 80 -4.37 18.55 10.47
C GLY A 80 -3.06 19.10 11.04
N GLU A 81 -2.61 18.54 12.17
CA GLU A 81 -1.34 18.92 12.80
C GLU A 81 -0.13 18.66 11.86
N LEU A 82 -0.11 17.50 11.19
CA LEU A 82 0.94 17.19 10.22
C LEU A 82 0.91 18.15 9.03
N LYS A 83 -0.26 18.44 8.47
CA LYS A 83 -0.40 19.41 7.36
C LYS A 83 0.03 20.81 7.75
N GLU A 84 -0.24 21.22 8.98
CA GLU A 84 0.23 22.52 9.48
C GLU A 84 1.75 22.57 9.65
N ALA A 85 2.36 21.49 10.11
CA ALA A 85 3.81 21.38 10.30
C ALA A 85 4.59 21.22 8.98
N TYR A 86 4.03 20.48 8.02
CA TYR A 86 4.67 20.19 6.75
C TYR A 86 4.61 21.38 5.79
N LYS A 87 5.76 21.82 5.27
CA LYS A 87 5.89 22.98 4.37
C LYS A 87 6.45 22.59 2.97
N GLY A 88 6.51 21.30 2.71
CA GLY A 88 7.01 20.79 1.43
C GLY A 88 5.95 20.74 0.32
N SER A 89 6.28 20.08 -0.78
CA SER A 89 5.51 20.09 -2.01
C SER A 89 4.68 18.82 -2.25
N ILE A 90 4.79 17.81 -1.39
CA ILE A 90 4.01 16.57 -1.53
C ILE A 90 2.55 16.84 -1.17
N GLU A 91 1.65 16.42 -2.03
CA GLU A 91 0.21 16.41 -1.73
C GLU A 91 -0.08 15.31 -0.70
N LEU A 92 -0.56 15.70 0.50
CA LEU A 92 -0.90 14.77 1.57
C LEU A 92 -2.41 14.52 1.60
N ASN A 93 -2.79 13.26 1.61
CA ASN A 93 -4.17 12.80 1.74
C ASN A 93 -4.27 11.81 2.91
N LEU A 94 -5.44 11.77 3.55
CA LEU A 94 -5.73 10.85 4.65
C LEU A 94 -6.74 9.81 4.21
N ALA A 95 -6.42 8.54 4.48
CA ALA A 95 -7.32 7.41 4.45
C ALA A 95 -7.03 6.52 5.67
N ALA A 96 -7.50 5.28 5.68
CA ALA A 96 -7.11 4.31 6.70
C ALA A 96 -6.91 2.92 6.07
N GLU A 97 -5.97 2.16 6.61
CA GLU A 97 -5.91 0.73 6.44
C GLU A 97 -6.76 0.08 7.53
N ASN A 98 -7.87 -0.53 7.10
CA ASN A 98 -8.83 -1.11 8.02
C ASN A 98 -8.59 -2.61 8.16
N MET A 99 -8.28 -3.08 9.36
CA MET A 99 -8.29 -4.52 9.64
C MET A 99 -9.73 -5.04 9.58
N LEU A 100 -9.94 -6.13 8.88
CA LEU A 100 -11.21 -6.87 8.90
C LEU A 100 -11.28 -7.72 10.18
N ASP A 101 -11.47 -7.04 11.30
CA ASP A 101 -11.59 -7.59 12.65
C ASP A 101 -13.02 -7.44 13.21
N SER A 102 -13.20 -7.72 14.50
CA SER A 102 -14.52 -7.65 15.15
C SER A 102 -15.11 -6.23 15.19
N LEU A 103 -14.28 -5.18 15.16
CA LEU A 103 -14.71 -3.78 15.23
C LEU A 103 -15.08 -3.21 13.84
N PHE A 104 -14.65 -3.86 12.77
CA PHE A 104 -14.82 -3.33 11.42
C PHE A 104 -16.29 -3.19 11.03
N MET A 105 -17.12 -4.19 11.33
CA MET A 105 -18.53 -4.19 10.91
C MET A 105 -19.33 -3.09 11.60
N GLU A 106 -19.06 -2.80 12.88
CA GLU A 106 -19.71 -1.68 13.60
C GLU A 106 -19.35 -0.35 12.94
N ARG A 107 -18.10 -0.17 12.53
CA ARG A 107 -17.60 1.03 11.85
C ARG A 107 -18.19 1.19 10.46
N LEU A 108 -18.32 0.10 9.72
CA LEU A 108 -18.97 0.08 8.41
C LEU A 108 -20.43 0.53 8.51
N GLU A 109 -21.18 0.00 9.48
CA GLU A 109 -22.58 0.37 9.74
C GLU A 109 -22.69 1.85 10.15
N ALA A 110 -21.81 2.30 11.05
CA ALA A 110 -21.75 3.71 11.49
C ALA A 110 -21.23 4.67 10.41
N ARG A 111 -20.72 4.18 9.29
CA ARG A 111 -20.00 4.93 8.26
C ARG A 111 -18.82 5.76 8.81
N ASP A 112 -18.21 5.27 9.91
CA ASP A 112 -17.01 5.86 10.53
C ASP A 112 -15.74 5.33 9.85
N LEU A 113 -15.52 5.74 8.60
CA LEU A 113 -14.48 5.24 7.71
C LEU A 113 -13.70 6.38 7.04
N LEU A 114 -12.48 6.10 6.61
CA LEU A 114 -11.62 6.99 5.83
C LEU A 114 -11.28 6.32 4.48
N PRO A 115 -12.12 6.51 3.45
CA PRO A 115 -11.88 5.93 2.14
C PRO A 115 -10.66 6.53 1.44
N ILE A 116 -10.05 5.76 0.53
CA ILE A 116 -8.96 6.16 -0.34
C ILE A 116 -9.49 6.57 -1.72
N GLY A 117 -8.74 7.43 -2.44
CA GLY A 117 -9.09 7.91 -3.77
C GLY A 117 -10.00 9.13 -3.76
N LYS A 118 -10.05 9.86 -4.89
CA LYS A 118 -10.80 11.12 -5.00
C LYS A 118 -12.31 10.96 -4.88
N GLU A 119 -12.84 9.86 -5.39
CA GLU A 119 -14.27 9.52 -5.32
C GLU A 119 -14.72 9.25 -3.87
N GLY A 120 -13.78 8.94 -2.96
CA GLY A 120 -14.08 8.66 -1.55
C GLY A 120 -14.94 7.40 -1.35
N ASN A 121 -14.79 6.41 -2.21
CA ASN A 121 -15.60 5.18 -2.22
C ASN A 121 -14.77 3.89 -2.25
N HIS A 122 -13.45 3.95 -2.16
CA HIS A 122 -12.58 2.78 -2.03
C HIS A 122 -12.14 2.62 -0.58
N LEU A 123 -12.21 1.40 -0.03
CA LEU A 123 -11.73 1.10 1.31
C LEU A 123 -10.48 0.21 1.23
N LEU A 124 -9.37 0.72 1.74
CA LEU A 124 -8.18 -0.09 1.95
C LEU A 124 -8.41 -0.99 3.16
N VAL A 125 -8.36 -2.29 2.95
CA VAL A 125 -8.65 -3.31 3.96
C VAL A 125 -7.53 -4.34 4.02
N GLU A 126 -7.26 -4.85 5.21
CA GLU A 126 -6.31 -5.93 5.42
C GLU A 126 -6.88 -7.04 6.30
N THR A 127 -6.21 -8.19 6.32
CA THR A 127 -6.50 -9.32 7.22
C THR A 127 -5.22 -9.81 7.89
N SER A 128 -5.34 -10.74 8.83
CA SER A 128 -4.17 -11.48 9.32
C SER A 128 -3.42 -12.14 8.16
N TYR A 129 -2.09 -12.13 8.22
CA TYR A 129 -1.24 -12.79 7.19
C TYR A 129 -1.31 -14.31 7.21
N LEU A 130 -1.80 -14.89 8.30
CA LEU A 130 -1.77 -16.34 8.52
C LEU A 130 -3.10 -17.01 8.23
N ASN A 131 -4.21 -16.35 8.58
CA ASN A 131 -5.55 -16.90 8.45
C ASN A 131 -6.54 -15.80 8.06
N PRO A 132 -7.55 -16.09 7.22
CA PRO A 132 -8.64 -15.16 6.97
C PRO A 132 -9.50 -14.98 8.23
N PRO A 133 -10.22 -13.86 8.38
CA PRO A 133 -11.32 -13.79 9.34
C PRO A 133 -12.39 -14.82 8.99
N MET A 134 -13.15 -15.29 9.98
CA MET A 134 -14.16 -16.36 9.77
C MET A 134 -15.23 -15.98 8.74
N GLU A 135 -15.59 -14.69 8.68
CA GLU A 135 -16.65 -14.16 7.82
C GLU A 135 -16.08 -13.29 6.70
N PHE A 136 -14.88 -13.62 6.19
CA PHE A 136 -14.17 -12.79 5.21
C PHE A 136 -15.04 -12.47 3.97
N ASP A 137 -15.69 -13.48 3.42
CA ASP A 137 -16.52 -13.31 2.24
C ASP A 137 -17.75 -12.43 2.50
N ASP A 138 -18.38 -12.61 3.64
CA ASP A 138 -19.54 -11.80 4.06
C ASP A 138 -19.12 -10.35 4.31
N MET A 139 -17.95 -10.11 4.92
CA MET A 139 -17.41 -8.76 5.12
C MET A 139 -17.16 -8.05 3.79
N ILE A 140 -16.61 -8.72 2.79
CA ILE A 140 -16.42 -8.16 1.44
C ILE A 140 -17.77 -7.78 0.82
N ASP A 141 -18.77 -8.64 0.93
CA ASP A 141 -20.10 -8.37 0.39
C ASP A 141 -20.78 -7.20 1.11
N GLU A 142 -20.64 -7.08 2.42
CA GLU A 142 -21.20 -5.95 3.20
C GLU A 142 -20.51 -4.61 2.87
N ILE A 143 -19.19 -4.60 2.64
CA ILE A 143 -18.48 -3.43 2.14
C ILE A 143 -19.11 -2.95 0.81
N GLN A 144 -19.36 -3.86 -0.11
CA GLN A 144 -19.92 -3.54 -1.43
C GLN A 144 -21.41 -3.11 -1.33
N LYS A 145 -22.21 -3.74 -0.49
CA LYS A 145 -23.60 -3.33 -0.20
C LYS A 145 -23.66 -1.93 0.43
N ALA A 146 -22.66 -1.56 1.24
CA ALA A 146 -22.54 -0.23 1.80
C ALA A 146 -22.16 0.84 0.77
N GLY A 147 -21.82 0.44 -0.47
CA GLY A 147 -21.47 1.33 -1.59
C GLY A 147 -19.97 1.59 -1.73
N TYR A 148 -19.13 0.79 -1.07
CA TYR A 148 -17.68 0.90 -1.19
C TYR A 148 -17.08 -0.18 -2.08
N TYR A 149 -15.91 0.11 -2.65
CA TYR A 149 -15.08 -0.84 -3.39
C TYR A 149 -13.92 -1.29 -2.49
N PRO A 150 -13.86 -2.58 -2.08
CA PRO A 150 -12.76 -3.07 -1.26
C PRO A 150 -11.46 -3.12 -2.07
N VAL A 151 -10.39 -2.57 -1.49
CA VAL A 151 -9.01 -2.65 -1.97
C VAL A 151 -8.22 -3.47 -0.96
N LEU A 152 -7.86 -4.70 -1.30
CA LEU A 152 -7.08 -5.55 -0.42
C LEU A 152 -5.62 -5.09 -0.42
N ALA A 153 -5.13 -4.68 0.75
CA ALA A 153 -3.77 -4.24 0.97
C ALA A 153 -2.79 -5.42 0.82
N HIS A 154 -1.66 -5.18 0.19
CA HIS A 154 -0.51 -6.10 0.08
C HIS A 154 -0.88 -7.61 -0.01
N PRO A 155 -1.75 -8.02 -0.97
CA PRO A 155 -2.27 -9.38 -1.07
C PRO A 155 -1.16 -10.43 -1.20
N GLU A 156 0.01 -10.07 -1.67
CA GLU A 156 1.17 -10.94 -1.79
C GLU A 156 1.71 -11.42 -0.44
N ARG A 157 1.34 -10.78 0.68
CA ARG A 157 1.81 -11.14 2.02
C ARG A 157 0.95 -12.24 2.68
N TYR A 158 -0.28 -12.48 2.22
CA TYR A 158 -1.16 -13.49 2.82
C TYR A 158 -0.71 -14.90 2.48
N ARG A 159 -0.43 -15.70 3.53
CA ARG A 159 0.10 -17.07 3.37
C ARG A 159 -0.96 -18.08 3.01
N TYR A 160 -2.19 -17.84 3.40
CA TYR A 160 -3.31 -18.74 3.20
C TYR A 160 -3.97 -18.62 1.82
N MET A 161 -3.77 -17.52 1.10
CA MET A 161 -4.34 -17.30 -0.22
C MET A 161 -3.44 -17.87 -1.33
N ASN A 162 -4.06 -18.43 -2.33
CA ASN A 162 -3.43 -18.91 -3.57
C ASN A 162 -3.99 -18.16 -4.79
N GLU A 163 -3.51 -18.48 -5.99
CA GLU A 163 -3.91 -17.80 -7.24
C GLU A 163 -5.42 -17.92 -7.54
N ALA A 164 -6.06 -19.01 -7.16
CA ALA A 164 -7.49 -19.22 -7.40
C ALA A 164 -8.32 -18.28 -6.51
N ASP A 165 -7.89 -18.10 -5.24
CA ASP A 165 -8.55 -17.21 -4.29
C ASP A 165 -8.49 -15.75 -4.79
N TYR A 166 -7.32 -15.30 -5.26
CA TYR A 166 -7.18 -13.94 -5.82
C TYR A 166 -8.01 -13.72 -7.08
N LYS A 167 -8.09 -14.73 -7.96
CA LYS A 167 -8.95 -14.66 -9.15
C LYS A 167 -10.44 -14.62 -8.79
N ASP A 168 -10.83 -15.28 -7.72
CA ASP A 168 -12.20 -15.22 -7.20
C ASP A 168 -12.52 -13.83 -6.64
N LEU A 169 -11.70 -13.32 -5.74
CA LEU A 169 -11.85 -11.96 -5.20
C LEU A 169 -11.91 -10.92 -6.33
N ARG A 170 -11.08 -11.07 -7.36
CA ARG A 170 -11.10 -10.18 -8.52
C ARG A 170 -12.43 -10.22 -9.27
N ARG A 171 -13.02 -11.41 -9.48
CA ARG A 171 -14.35 -11.57 -10.11
C ARG A 171 -15.47 -10.94 -9.28
N ARG A 172 -15.31 -10.89 -7.98
CA ARG A 172 -16.22 -10.23 -7.04
C ARG A 172 -15.98 -8.72 -6.95
N GLY A 173 -15.05 -8.15 -7.73
CA GLY A 173 -14.80 -6.71 -7.77
C GLY A 173 -13.84 -6.19 -6.70
N VAL A 174 -13.11 -7.06 -6.00
CA VAL A 174 -12.04 -6.65 -5.08
C VAL A 174 -10.83 -6.17 -5.88
N LEU A 175 -10.33 -5.01 -5.54
CA LEU A 175 -9.10 -4.42 -6.09
C LEU A 175 -7.91 -4.81 -5.21
N PHE A 176 -6.68 -4.65 -5.75
CA PHE A 176 -5.47 -5.03 -5.05
C PHE A 176 -4.46 -3.88 -5.01
N GLN A 177 -3.86 -3.65 -3.84
CA GLN A 177 -2.74 -2.74 -3.66
C GLN A 177 -1.47 -3.55 -3.37
N LEU A 178 -0.43 -3.38 -4.18
CA LEU A 178 0.86 -4.08 -4.06
C LEU A 178 1.87 -3.25 -3.27
N ASN A 179 2.62 -3.89 -2.37
CA ASN A 179 3.77 -3.26 -1.72
C ASN A 179 4.99 -3.22 -2.65
N LEU A 180 5.55 -2.02 -2.86
CA LEU A 180 6.73 -1.81 -3.71
C LEU A 180 7.91 -2.70 -3.32
N LEU A 181 8.14 -2.87 -2.02
CA LEU A 181 9.29 -3.59 -1.51
C LEU A 181 9.18 -5.11 -1.65
N SER A 182 7.99 -5.63 -1.94
CA SER A 182 7.81 -7.08 -2.18
C SER A 182 8.60 -7.56 -3.38
N VAL A 183 8.72 -6.76 -4.45
CA VAL A 183 9.44 -7.16 -5.68
C VAL A 183 10.96 -7.31 -5.49
N VAL A 184 11.50 -6.73 -4.41
CA VAL A 184 12.90 -6.88 -4.00
C VAL A 184 13.08 -7.78 -2.77
N GLY A 185 12.04 -8.55 -2.41
CA GLY A 185 12.07 -9.50 -1.30
C GLY A 185 12.03 -8.85 0.08
N GLY A 186 11.47 -7.65 0.20
CA GLY A 186 11.28 -6.95 1.48
C GLY A 186 10.51 -7.77 2.52
N TYR A 187 9.59 -8.61 2.05
CA TYR A 187 8.74 -9.48 2.86
C TYR A 187 8.99 -10.97 2.62
N GLY A 188 10.17 -11.31 2.07
CA GLY A 188 10.61 -12.68 1.80
C GLY A 188 10.27 -13.19 0.39
N GLU A 189 10.79 -14.38 0.08
CA GLU A 189 10.74 -14.96 -1.28
C GLU A 189 9.32 -15.32 -1.72
N THR A 190 8.46 -15.78 -0.79
CA THR A 190 7.07 -16.13 -1.11
C THR A 190 6.28 -14.88 -1.52
N ALA A 191 6.38 -13.79 -0.75
CA ALA A 191 5.74 -12.53 -1.08
C ALA A 191 6.27 -11.96 -2.41
N ARG A 192 7.59 -12.06 -2.65
CA ARG A 192 8.16 -11.63 -3.92
C ARG A 192 7.59 -12.44 -5.10
N GLY A 193 7.54 -13.77 -5.00
CA GLY A 193 6.97 -14.61 -6.06
C GLY A 193 5.53 -14.27 -6.38
N LYS A 194 4.71 -14.01 -5.35
CA LYS A 194 3.32 -13.54 -5.54
C LYS A 194 3.27 -12.14 -6.15
N ALA A 195 4.12 -11.21 -5.71
CA ALA A 195 4.19 -9.86 -6.29
C ALA A 195 4.53 -9.90 -7.80
N GLU A 196 5.52 -10.71 -8.18
CA GLU A 196 5.87 -10.94 -9.60
C GLU A 196 4.69 -11.53 -10.37
N TRP A 197 3.95 -12.47 -9.77
CA TRP A 197 2.75 -13.05 -10.37
C TRP A 197 1.64 -12.00 -10.54
N PHE A 198 1.31 -11.21 -9.52
CA PHE A 198 0.31 -10.15 -9.60
C PHE A 198 0.61 -9.16 -10.71
N LEU A 199 1.86 -8.71 -10.82
CA LEU A 199 2.30 -7.80 -11.88
C LEU A 199 2.20 -8.45 -13.27
N ARG A 200 2.57 -9.72 -13.41
CA ARG A 200 2.48 -10.46 -14.67
C ARG A 200 1.04 -10.63 -15.15
N GLU A 201 0.13 -10.96 -14.24
CA GLU A 201 -1.28 -11.15 -14.56
C GLU A 201 -2.04 -9.81 -14.70
N GLY A 202 -1.43 -8.67 -14.36
CA GLY A 202 -2.07 -7.35 -14.43
C GLY A 202 -3.22 -7.19 -13.44
N MET A 203 -3.14 -7.89 -12.30
CA MET A 203 -4.20 -7.97 -11.28
C MET A 203 -4.04 -6.93 -10.16
N VAL A 204 -3.28 -5.87 -10.38
CA VAL A 204 -3.02 -4.83 -9.37
C VAL A 204 -3.46 -3.47 -9.89
N GLU A 205 -4.07 -2.67 -9.02
CA GLU A 205 -4.53 -1.32 -9.33
C GLU A 205 -3.62 -0.24 -8.76
N LEU A 206 -3.07 -0.48 -7.58
CA LEU A 206 -2.33 0.49 -6.78
C LEU A 206 -0.98 -0.06 -6.33
N ALA A 207 -0.01 0.83 -6.17
CA ALA A 207 1.26 0.53 -5.54
C ALA A 207 1.48 1.43 -4.33
N GLY A 208 1.94 0.88 -3.22
CA GLY A 208 2.24 1.61 -2.00
C GLY A 208 3.57 1.19 -1.39
N SER A 209 4.15 2.05 -0.58
CA SER A 209 5.41 1.74 0.11
C SER A 209 5.21 0.92 1.37
N ASP A 210 4.07 1.10 2.03
CA ASP A 210 3.79 0.56 3.36
C ASP A 210 4.91 0.93 4.35
N VAL A 211 5.35 2.20 4.30
CA VAL A 211 6.50 2.67 5.06
C VAL A 211 6.16 2.83 6.54
N HIS A 212 6.83 2.04 7.36
CA HIS A 212 6.83 2.16 8.83
C HIS A 212 8.15 2.75 9.33
N ARG A 213 9.24 2.57 8.58
CA ARG A 213 10.58 3.09 8.93
C ARG A 213 11.33 3.50 7.68
N VAL A 214 11.54 4.80 7.50
CA VAL A 214 12.16 5.35 6.29
C VAL A 214 13.52 4.73 5.97
N SER A 215 14.37 4.50 6.98
CA SER A 215 15.70 3.91 6.76
C SER A 215 15.66 2.48 6.21
N ALA A 216 14.66 1.69 6.60
CA ALA A 216 14.45 0.34 6.05
C ALA A 216 13.94 0.41 4.61
N THR A 217 13.00 1.30 4.34
CA THR A 217 12.45 1.55 3.01
C THR A 217 13.54 2.00 2.03
N LEU A 218 14.37 2.98 2.39
CA LEU A 218 15.46 3.47 1.55
C LEU A 218 16.47 2.36 1.22
N ARG A 219 16.84 1.52 2.19
CA ARG A 219 17.72 0.38 1.92
C ARG A 219 17.13 -0.58 0.88
N LYS A 220 15.84 -0.83 0.95
CA LYS A 220 15.15 -1.71 -0.02
C LYS A 220 14.98 -1.06 -1.38
N LEU A 221 14.73 0.24 -1.46
CA LEU A 221 14.71 0.97 -2.72
C LEU A 221 16.07 0.94 -3.46
N ALA A 222 17.17 0.78 -2.72
CA ALA A 222 18.50 0.61 -3.30
C ALA A 222 18.75 -0.81 -3.86
N GLU A 223 17.81 -1.73 -3.76
CA GLU A 223 17.87 -3.08 -4.34
C GLU A 223 17.19 -3.12 -5.73
N ALA A 224 17.58 -4.11 -6.55
CA ALA A 224 17.00 -4.33 -7.87
C ALA A 224 16.11 -5.59 -7.86
N PRO A 225 14.97 -5.57 -8.57
CA PRO A 225 14.21 -6.79 -8.83
C PRO A 225 15.06 -7.83 -9.60
N LYS A 226 14.75 -9.10 -9.44
CA LYS A 226 15.48 -10.18 -10.14
C LYS A 226 15.29 -10.13 -11.65
N GLN A 227 14.13 -9.66 -12.10
CA GLN A 227 13.75 -9.65 -13.50
C GLN A 227 13.44 -8.21 -13.96
N LYS A 228 13.90 -7.88 -15.18
CA LYS A 228 13.65 -6.58 -15.80
C LYS A 228 12.16 -6.36 -16.08
N ASP A 229 11.45 -7.40 -16.52
CA ASP A 229 10.01 -7.36 -16.78
C ASP A 229 9.21 -6.97 -15.51
N THR A 230 9.59 -7.48 -14.34
CA THR A 230 8.99 -7.08 -13.06
C THR A 230 9.12 -5.57 -12.82
N LEU A 231 10.30 -5.01 -13.07
CA LEU A 231 10.53 -3.57 -12.92
C LEU A 231 9.70 -2.76 -13.93
N GLU A 232 9.67 -3.18 -15.19
CA GLU A 232 8.89 -2.49 -16.24
C GLU A 232 7.39 -2.48 -15.92
N ARG A 233 6.84 -3.59 -15.44
CA ARG A 233 5.44 -3.68 -15.02
C ARG A 233 5.14 -2.83 -13.79
N LEU A 234 6.06 -2.81 -12.81
CA LEU A 234 5.92 -1.96 -11.64
C LEU A 234 5.93 -0.47 -12.00
N LEU A 235 6.83 -0.05 -12.91
CA LEU A 235 6.86 1.32 -13.44
C LEU A 235 5.56 1.69 -14.16
N ALA A 236 5.02 0.79 -14.96
CA ALA A 236 3.73 0.99 -15.63
C ALA A 236 2.58 1.15 -14.63
N LEU A 237 2.54 0.31 -13.58
CA LEU A 237 1.55 0.42 -12.51
C LEU A 237 1.67 1.77 -11.77
N ALA A 238 2.89 2.16 -11.39
CA ALA A 238 3.14 3.41 -10.65
C ALA A 238 2.77 4.67 -11.44
N SER A 239 2.86 4.61 -12.77
CA SER A 239 2.54 5.76 -13.66
C SER A 239 1.06 5.87 -14.04
N SER A 240 0.24 4.87 -13.81
CA SER A 240 -1.15 4.81 -14.24
C SER A 240 -2.04 4.11 -13.21
N PRO A 241 -2.23 4.70 -12.02
CA PRO A 241 -3.14 4.15 -11.01
C PRO A 241 -4.58 4.10 -11.56
N LYS A 242 -5.36 3.10 -11.14
CA LYS A 242 -6.68 2.82 -11.72
C LYS A 242 -7.87 3.32 -10.89
N ILE A 243 -7.65 4.05 -9.81
CA ILE A 243 -8.72 4.55 -8.91
C ILE A 243 -8.69 6.07 -8.68
N ASP A 244 -8.14 6.83 -9.61
CA ASP A 244 -8.04 8.29 -9.49
C ASP A 244 -9.11 9.02 -10.33
#